data_94c3de8ed688af8ddd4f45be65ff6dd5
#
_entry.id   94c3de8ed688af8ddd4f45be65ff6dd5
#
_cell.length_a   1.000
_cell.length_b   1.000
_cell.length_c   1.000
_cell.angle_alpha   90.00
_cell.angle_beta   90.00
_cell.angle_gamma   90.00
#
_symmetry.space_group_name_H-M   'P 1'
#
loop_
_entity.id
_entity.type
_entity.pdbx_description
1 polymer ?
#
loop_
_entity_poly.entity_id
_entity_poly.type
_entity_poly.pdbx_seq_one_letter_code
_entity_poly.pdbx_strand_id
1 'polypeptide(L)'
;MSRTVIISDSHAGHRAGLVPPGSFRYSEEDENPTLRKFAMLQRIMWDWYIAKMEELQPVDTLIHNSECIDGKAERQGGTELVTTDRKMQCEIAAQVIREAKAKRIYITRGTRYHSGREEDWDEVVGTLVNADHVGAHIFLESEGVVLDVRHKVPGSVIPHGRFTGLARQKLWNYLWAEREMQPKANIIIGPTSITTSTAALPTGLP
;
A
#
# COMPACT_ATOMS: atom_id res chain seq x y z
N MET A 1 -11.91 -15.28 -14.95
CA MET A 1 -10.87 -15.09 -13.92
C MET A 1 -10.94 -13.68 -13.41
N SER A 2 -11.09 -13.50 -12.12
CA SER A 2 -11.03 -12.20 -11.45
C SER A 2 -9.57 -11.79 -11.24
N ARG A 3 -9.25 -10.53 -11.47
CA ARG A 3 -7.90 -9.99 -11.25
C ARG A 3 -7.87 -9.13 -9.99
N THR A 4 -7.08 -9.55 -9.01
CA THR A 4 -6.79 -8.77 -7.80
C THR A 4 -5.39 -8.18 -7.91
N VAL A 5 -5.28 -6.86 -7.83
CA VAL A 5 -4.02 -6.12 -7.82
C VAL A 5 -3.77 -5.62 -6.41
N ILE A 6 -2.54 -5.72 -5.95
CA ILE A 6 -2.13 -5.24 -4.63
C ILE A 6 -1.01 -4.24 -4.83
N ILE A 7 -1.23 -3.02 -4.34
CA ILE A 7 -0.23 -1.97 -4.26
C ILE A 7 -0.01 -1.61 -2.80
N SER A 8 1.11 -1.01 -2.47
CA SER A 8 1.38 -0.55 -1.10
C SER A 8 2.36 0.61 -1.08
N ASP A 9 2.40 1.30 0.05
CA ASP A 9 3.41 2.30 0.36
C ASP A 9 3.52 3.38 -0.72
N SER A 10 2.39 3.92 -1.18
CA SER A 10 2.39 5.00 -2.18
C SER A 10 2.95 6.31 -1.63
N HIS A 11 2.89 6.51 -0.29
CA HIS A 11 3.42 7.70 0.38
C HIS A 11 3.07 9.00 -0.36
N ALA A 12 1.81 9.14 -0.76
CA ALA A 12 1.35 10.33 -1.45
C ALA A 12 1.68 11.59 -0.64
N GLY A 13 2.29 12.57 -1.30
CA GLY A 13 2.79 13.77 -0.65
C GLY A 13 4.27 13.76 -0.28
N HIS A 14 4.97 12.63 -0.32
CA HIS A 14 6.42 12.59 -0.19
C HIS A 14 7.11 12.84 -1.54
N ARG A 15 8.27 13.51 -1.52
CA ARG A 15 9.04 13.83 -2.76
C ARG A 15 9.52 12.59 -3.54
N ALA A 16 9.65 11.45 -2.88
CA ALA A 16 9.95 10.16 -3.47
C ALA A 16 8.75 9.19 -3.38
N GLY A 17 7.55 9.70 -3.09
CA GLY A 17 6.30 8.96 -3.15
C GLY A 17 5.70 8.98 -4.54
N LEU A 18 4.60 8.25 -4.71
CA LEU A 18 3.87 8.24 -5.97
C LEU A 18 2.98 9.48 -6.06
N VAL A 19 3.34 10.37 -6.98
CA VAL A 19 2.70 11.69 -7.15
C VAL A 19 2.32 11.87 -8.62
N PRO A 20 1.07 12.26 -8.94
CA PRO A 20 0.66 12.55 -10.31
C PRO A 20 1.25 13.86 -10.82
N PRO A 21 1.39 14.04 -12.15
CA PRO A 21 2.04 15.22 -12.74
C PRO A 21 1.46 16.56 -12.30
N GLY A 22 0.14 16.65 -12.11
CA GLY A 22 -0.53 17.87 -11.63
C GLY A 22 -0.17 18.30 -10.20
N SER A 23 0.49 17.41 -9.44
CA SER A 23 0.95 17.65 -8.07
C SER A 23 2.47 17.66 -7.94
N PHE A 24 3.22 17.65 -9.03
CA PHE A 24 4.67 17.76 -9.00
C PHE A 24 5.07 19.12 -8.41
N ARG A 25 5.97 19.09 -7.43
CA ARG A 25 6.49 20.29 -6.77
C ARG A 25 7.76 20.81 -7.45
N TYR A 26 8.51 19.93 -8.07
CA TYR A 26 9.84 20.22 -8.61
C TYR A 26 9.82 20.22 -10.13
N SER A 27 10.72 21.01 -10.74
CA SER A 27 10.92 21.07 -12.19
C SER A 27 12.22 20.38 -12.58
N GLU A 28 12.23 19.76 -13.75
CA GLU A 28 13.45 19.22 -14.36
C GLU A 28 14.39 20.33 -14.83
N GLU A 29 13.88 21.57 -14.92
CA GLU A 29 14.65 22.77 -15.26
C GLU A 29 15.14 23.52 -14.02
N ASP A 30 14.88 23.02 -12.80
CA ASP A 30 15.30 23.66 -11.56
C ASP A 30 16.83 23.82 -11.52
N GLU A 31 17.31 24.98 -11.05
CA GLU A 31 18.75 25.23 -10.95
C GLU A 31 19.44 24.30 -9.94
N ASN A 32 18.72 23.88 -8.91
CA ASN A 32 19.23 22.96 -7.90
C ASN A 32 19.24 21.49 -8.41
N PRO A 33 20.44 20.87 -8.54
CA PRO A 33 20.54 19.49 -9.06
C PRO A 33 19.76 18.45 -8.24
N THR A 34 19.61 18.69 -6.93
CA THR A 34 18.87 17.78 -6.05
C THR A 34 17.37 17.84 -6.35
N LEU A 35 16.83 19.04 -6.58
CA LEU A 35 15.42 19.22 -6.91
C LEU A 35 15.10 18.66 -8.30
N ARG A 36 15.97 18.87 -9.29
CA ARG A 36 15.85 18.21 -10.61
C ARG A 36 15.78 16.70 -10.49
N LYS A 37 16.65 16.10 -9.66
CA LYS A 37 16.66 14.66 -9.45
C LYS A 37 15.31 14.16 -8.93
N PHE A 38 14.67 14.87 -8.01
CA PHE A 38 13.35 14.49 -7.50
C PHE A 38 12.25 14.69 -8.55
N ALA A 39 12.32 15.73 -9.38
CA ALA A 39 11.40 15.92 -10.50
C ALA A 39 11.44 14.72 -11.47
N MET A 40 12.65 14.33 -11.87
CA MET A 40 12.85 13.17 -12.73
C MET A 40 12.37 11.87 -12.09
N LEU A 41 12.65 11.68 -10.79
CA LEU A 41 12.20 10.50 -10.05
C LEU A 41 10.66 10.39 -10.03
N GLN A 42 9.97 11.48 -9.70
CA GLN A 42 8.51 11.52 -9.67
C GLN A 42 7.91 11.17 -11.04
N ARG A 43 8.47 11.72 -12.12
CA ARG A 43 8.04 11.40 -13.49
C ARG A 43 8.24 9.92 -13.81
N ILE A 44 9.43 9.37 -13.59
CA ILE A 44 9.75 7.97 -13.88
C ILE A 44 8.83 7.04 -13.09
N MET A 45 8.60 7.32 -11.81
CA MET A 45 7.73 6.50 -10.97
C MET A 45 6.28 6.56 -11.44
N TRP A 46 5.79 7.74 -11.79
CA TRP A 46 4.44 7.91 -12.30
C TRP A 46 4.23 7.19 -13.63
N ASP A 47 5.11 7.41 -14.60
CA ASP A 47 5.02 6.79 -15.92
C ASP A 47 5.07 5.25 -15.82
N TRP A 48 5.95 4.74 -14.98
CA TRP A 48 6.02 3.31 -14.70
C TRP A 48 4.71 2.79 -14.07
N TYR A 49 4.16 3.52 -13.10
CA TYR A 49 2.92 3.15 -12.42
C TYR A 49 1.75 3.09 -13.40
N ILE A 50 1.57 4.11 -14.23
CA ILE A 50 0.52 4.17 -15.24
C ILE A 50 0.66 3.01 -16.23
N ALA A 51 1.86 2.79 -16.77
CA ALA A 51 2.11 1.69 -17.69
C ALA A 51 1.77 0.32 -17.07
N LYS A 52 2.08 0.13 -15.76
CA LYS A 52 1.72 -1.09 -15.03
C LYS A 52 0.22 -1.22 -14.80
N MET A 53 -0.47 -0.14 -14.46
CA MET A 53 -1.93 -0.18 -14.31
C MET A 53 -2.61 -0.47 -15.65
N GLU A 54 -2.14 0.05 -16.76
CA GLU A 54 -2.65 -0.26 -18.10
C GLU A 54 -2.41 -1.73 -18.47
N GLU A 55 -1.23 -2.28 -18.23
CA GLU A 55 -0.90 -3.69 -18.46
C GLU A 55 -1.81 -4.64 -17.66
N LEU A 56 -2.18 -4.23 -16.43
CA LEU A 56 -2.96 -5.04 -15.51
C LEU A 56 -4.48 -4.92 -15.72
N GLN A 57 -4.96 -4.10 -16.65
CA GLN A 57 -6.40 -3.99 -16.92
C GLN A 57 -6.96 -5.28 -17.54
N PRO A 58 -8.23 -5.61 -17.32
CA PRO A 58 -9.14 -5.01 -16.33
C PRO A 58 -8.80 -5.45 -14.90
N VAL A 59 -8.95 -4.54 -13.92
CA VAL A 59 -8.75 -4.83 -12.49
C VAL A 59 -10.12 -4.99 -11.82
N ASP A 60 -10.39 -6.17 -11.27
CA ASP A 60 -11.65 -6.41 -10.55
C ASP A 60 -11.57 -5.93 -9.11
N THR A 61 -10.42 -6.13 -8.48
CA THR A 61 -10.18 -5.71 -7.09
C THR A 61 -8.81 -5.08 -6.95
N LEU A 62 -8.75 -3.90 -6.33
CA LEU A 62 -7.53 -3.28 -5.87
C LEU A 62 -7.46 -3.36 -4.34
N ILE A 63 -6.32 -3.80 -3.82
CA ILE A 63 -6.00 -3.67 -2.40
C ILE A 63 -4.84 -2.68 -2.29
N HIS A 64 -5.07 -1.53 -1.64
CA HIS A 64 -4.00 -0.64 -1.24
C HIS A 64 -3.54 -1.03 0.17
N ASN A 65 -2.39 -1.70 0.26
CA ASN A 65 -1.89 -2.22 1.51
C ASN A 65 -1.06 -1.16 2.24
N SER A 66 -1.78 -0.18 2.84
CA SER A 66 -1.21 0.78 3.78
C SER A 66 -0.35 1.91 3.20
N GLU A 67 -0.06 2.89 4.04
CA GLU A 67 0.78 4.06 3.79
C GLU A 67 0.32 4.82 2.52
N CYS A 68 -1.00 5.10 2.45
CA CYS A 68 -1.57 5.87 1.34
C CYS A 68 -0.95 7.26 1.24
N ILE A 69 -0.79 7.93 2.39
CA ILE A 69 -0.17 9.25 2.49
C ILE A 69 1.12 9.19 3.31
N ASP A 70 1.97 10.22 3.20
CA ASP A 70 3.19 10.31 4.00
C ASP A 70 2.95 10.98 5.37
N GLY A 71 1.85 11.72 5.51
CA GLY A 71 1.47 12.38 6.76
C GLY A 71 2.28 13.64 7.04
N LYS A 72 2.70 13.82 8.30
CA LYS A 72 3.41 15.03 8.75
C LYS A 72 4.92 14.98 8.51
N ALA A 73 5.49 13.80 8.26
CA ALA A 73 6.94 13.57 8.19
C ALA A 73 7.70 14.23 9.36
N GLU A 74 7.23 14.05 10.59
CA GLU A 74 7.71 14.75 11.79
C GLU A 74 9.22 14.57 12.01
N ARG A 75 9.78 13.39 11.66
CA ARG A 75 11.21 13.09 11.82
C ARG A 75 12.10 13.96 10.93
N GLN A 76 11.61 14.34 9.76
CA GLN A 76 12.31 15.16 8.77
C GLN A 76 11.83 16.62 8.78
N GLY A 77 10.98 16.99 9.76
CA GLY A 77 10.40 18.34 9.86
C GLY A 77 9.57 18.74 8.62
N GLY A 78 9.02 17.77 7.89
CA GLY A 78 8.23 18.00 6.68
C GLY A 78 9.04 18.45 5.45
N THR A 79 10.38 18.49 5.52
CA THR A 79 11.25 18.99 4.44
C THR A 79 11.24 18.13 3.19
N GLU A 80 10.82 16.87 3.33
CA GLU A 80 10.74 15.90 2.25
C GLU A 80 9.34 15.80 1.63
N LEU A 81 8.40 16.63 2.10
CA LEU A 81 7.04 16.61 1.59
C LEU A 81 6.88 17.54 0.37
N VAL A 82 6.13 17.06 -0.61
CA VAL A 82 5.60 17.86 -1.71
C VAL A 82 4.59 18.89 -1.16
N THR A 83 3.78 18.43 -0.20
CA THR A 83 2.82 19.26 0.53
C THR A 83 2.68 18.80 1.98
N THR A 84 2.56 19.73 2.90
CA THR A 84 2.25 19.48 4.31
C THR A 84 0.75 19.40 4.58
N ASP A 85 -0.07 19.78 3.60
CA ASP A 85 -1.53 19.64 3.70
C ASP A 85 -1.95 18.19 3.49
N ARG A 86 -2.41 17.57 4.56
CA ARG A 86 -2.84 16.16 4.56
C ARG A 86 -4.09 15.91 3.73
N LYS A 87 -4.97 16.89 3.57
CA LYS A 87 -6.12 16.76 2.66
C LYS A 87 -5.64 16.67 1.22
N MET A 88 -4.70 17.50 0.83
CA MET A 88 -4.07 17.44 -0.48
C MET A 88 -3.32 16.11 -0.68
N GLN A 89 -2.62 15.60 0.33
CA GLN A 89 -2.01 14.26 0.27
C GLN A 89 -3.06 13.17 0.04
N CYS A 90 -4.23 13.25 0.68
CA CYS A 90 -5.34 12.31 0.46
C CYS A 90 -5.90 12.41 -0.97
N GLU A 91 -6.01 13.62 -1.52
CA GLU A 91 -6.44 13.80 -2.91
C GLU A 91 -5.45 13.19 -3.91
N ILE A 92 -4.14 13.37 -3.67
CA ILE A 92 -3.07 12.72 -4.43
C ILE A 92 -3.18 11.20 -4.34
N ALA A 93 -3.34 10.64 -3.13
CA ALA A 93 -3.51 9.20 -2.93
C ALA A 93 -4.77 8.67 -3.64
N ALA A 94 -5.87 9.41 -3.55
CA ALA A 94 -7.10 9.04 -4.23
C ALA A 94 -6.94 9.03 -5.76
N GLN A 95 -6.18 9.97 -6.32
CA GLN A 95 -5.88 9.95 -7.75
C GLN A 95 -5.04 8.73 -8.13
N VAL A 96 -3.99 8.41 -7.37
CA VAL A 96 -3.18 7.20 -7.55
C VAL A 96 -4.07 5.94 -7.59
N ILE A 97 -4.96 5.80 -6.61
CA ILE A 97 -5.84 4.63 -6.50
C ILE A 97 -6.81 4.54 -7.69
N ARG A 98 -7.36 5.68 -8.13
CA ARG A 98 -8.31 5.72 -9.27
C ARG A 98 -7.70 5.30 -10.60
N GLU A 99 -6.39 5.47 -10.79
CA GLU A 99 -5.71 5.02 -12.03
C GLU A 99 -5.76 3.50 -12.22
N ALA A 100 -5.95 2.74 -11.14
CA ALA A 100 -6.16 1.30 -11.24
C ALA A 100 -7.52 0.94 -11.89
N LYS A 101 -8.48 1.85 -11.95
CA LYS A 101 -9.83 1.65 -12.53
C LYS A 101 -10.50 0.37 -12.02
N ALA A 102 -10.25 0.04 -10.75
CA ALA A 102 -10.75 -1.18 -10.13
C ALA A 102 -12.24 -1.08 -9.83
N LYS A 103 -12.96 -2.22 -9.92
CA LYS A 103 -14.37 -2.31 -9.58
C LYS A 103 -14.62 -2.29 -8.07
N ARG A 104 -13.67 -2.85 -7.29
CA ARG A 104 -13.70 -2.89 -5.83
C ARG A 104 -12.38 -2.41 -5.27
N ILE A 105 -12.43 -1.65 -4.19
CA ILE A 105 -11.25 -1.05 -3.57
C ILE A 105 -11.25 -1.37 -2.07
N TYR A 106 -10.13 -1.91 -1.60
CA TYR A 106 -9.88 -2.21 -0.20
C TYR A 106 -8.61 -1.51 0.24
N ILE A 107 -8.62 -0.93 1.45
CA ILE A 107 -7.47 -0.21 2.01
C ILE A 107 -7.13 -0.78 3.38
N THR A 108 -5.89 -1.19 3.61
CA THR A 108 -5.42 -1.46 4.96
C THR A 108 -4.83 -0.21 5.58
N ARG A 109 -5.12 0.00 6.87
CA ARG A 109 -4.62 1.17 7.61
C ARG A 109 -3.12 1.11 7.80
N GLY A 110 -2.48 2.26 7.58
CA GLY A 110 -1.07 2.47 7.78
C GLY A 110 -0.63 2.60 9.25
N THR A 111 0.62 2.99 9.43
CA THR A 111 1.13 3.32 10.76
C THR A 111 0.56 4.67 11.21
N ARG A 112 0.41 4.84 12.52
CA ARG A 112 -0.03 6.13 13.09
C ARG A 112 0.91 7.29 12.79
N TYR A 113 2.13 6.98 12.37
CA TYR A 113 3.09 7.99 11.95
C TYR A 113 2.65 8.67 10.64
N HIS A 114 2.10 7.90 9.71
CA HIS A 114 1.62 8.39 8.42
C HIS A 114 0.13 8.73 8.46
N SER A 115 -0.71 7.82 8.94
CA SER A 115 -2.16 7.99 8.92
C SER A 115 -2.74 8.88 10.03
N GLY A 116 -1.91 9.31 10.99
CA GLY A 116 -2.33 10.18 12.08
C GLY A 116 -2.56 9.44 13.40
N ARG A 117 -2.56 10.20 14.53
CA ARG A 117 -2.77 9.65 15.87
C ARG A 117 -4.22 9.77 16.33
N GLU A 118 -4.86 10.87 16.01
CA GLU A 118 -6.23 11.21 16.41
C GLU A 118 -7.17 11.19 15.20
N GLU A 119 -6.64 11.50 14.02
CA GLU A 119 -7.36 11.41 12.74
C GLU A 119 -7.03 10.10 12.02
N ASP A 120 -7.94 9.62 11.21
CA ASP A 120 -7.74 8.46 10.33
C ASP A 120 -7.74 8.93 8.88
N TRP A 121 -6.57 9.26 8.37
CA TRP A 121 -6.41 9.75 7.00
C TRP A 121 -6.59 8.65 5.95
N ASP A 122 -6.38 7.39 6.31
CA ASP A 122 -6.69 6.27 5.41
C ASP A 122 -8.20 6.14 5.21
N GLU A 123 -9.02 6.44 6.23
CA GLU A 123 -10.48 6.52 6.10
C GLU A 123 -10.92 7.67 5.19
N VAL A 124 -10.20 8.82 5.26
CA VAL A 124 -10.47 9.95 4.35
C VAL A 124 -10.16 9.54 2.91
N VAL A 125 -9.02 8.88 2.65
CA VAL A 125 -8.71 8.36 1.32
C VAL A 125 -9.77 7.36 0.87
N GLY A 126 -10.17 6.42 1.76
CA GLY A 126 -11.22 5.45 1.48
C GLY A 126 -12.54 6.11 1.05
N THR A 127 -12.94 7.17 1.75
CA THR A 127 -14.13 7.96 1.39
C THR A 127 -13.99 8.61 0.01
N LEU A 128 -12.82 9.20 -0.29
CA LEU A 128 -12.57 9.85 -1.57
C LEU A 128 -12.63 8.89 -2.76
N VAL A 129 -12.25 7.63 -2.57
CA VAL A 129 -12.26 6.63 -3.65
C VAL A 129 -13.47 5.70 -3.62
N ASN A 130 -14.42 5.91 -2.71
CA ASN A 130 -15.54 5.02 -2.44
C ASN A 130 -15.08 3.57 -2.19
N ALA A 131 -14.10 3.40 -1.29
CA ALA A 131 -13.59 2.09 -0.95
C ALA A 131 -14.67 1.21 -0.32
N ASP A 132 -14.71 -0.07 -0.71
CA ASP A 132 -15.63 -1.07 -0.13
C ASP A 132 -15.30 -1.35 1.34
N HIS A 133 -14.03 -1.19 1.72
CA HIS A 133 -13.61 -1.40 3.09
C HIS A 133 -12.27 -0.70 3.40
N VAL A 134 -12.18 -0.13 4.60
CA VAL A 134 -10.94 0.38 5.19
C VAL A 134 -10.74 -0.29 6.55
N GLY A 135 -9.66 -1.02 6.74
CA GLY A 135 -9.45 -1.79 7.98
C GLY A 135 -7.98 -2.06 8.29
N ALA A 136 -7.68 -2.37 9.55
CA ALA A 136 -6.30 -2.70 9.94
C ALA A 136 -5.86 -4.10 9.45
N HIS A 137 -6.83 -4.95 9.15
CA HIS A 137 -6.65 -6.34 8.76
C HIS A 137 -7.84 -6.75 7.87
N ILE A 138 -7.55 -7.30 6.71
CA ILE A 138 -8.56 -7.65 5.71
C ILE A 138 -8.40 -9.12 5.34
N PHE A 139 -9.51 -9.86 5.41
CA PHE A 139 -9.63 -11.15 4.74
C PHE A 139 -10.45 -10.95 3.48
N LEU A 140 -9.88 -11.31 2.34
CA LEU A 140 -10.56 -11.22 1.05
C LEU A 140 -10.51 -12.56 0.34
N GLU A 141 -11.67 -13.07 -0.03
CA GLU A 141 -11.77 -14.25 -0.89
C GLU A 141 -11.91 -13.82 -2.35
N SER A 142 -11.09 -14.42 -3.20
CA SER A 142 -11.14 -14.24 -4.65
C SER A 142 -10.89 -15.58 -5.35
N GLU A 143 -11.86 -16.07 -6.12
CA GLU A 143 -11.76 -17.33 -6.88
C GLU A 143 -11.33 -18.54 -6.01
N GLY A 144 -11.86 -18.63 -4.80
CA GLY A 144 -11.53 -19.70 -3.84
C GLY A 144 -10.19 -19.53 -3.12
N VAL A 145 -9.48 -18.43 -3.35
CA VAL A 145 -8.24 -18.07 -2.67
C VAL A 145 -8.54 -17.03 -1.60
N VAL A 146 -8.25 -17.33 -0.35
CA VAL A 146 -8.39 -16.40 0.77
C VAL A 146 -7.07 -15.67 1.02
N LEU A 147 -7.09 -14.36 0.87
CA LEU A 147 -5.99 -13.46 1.17
C LEU A 147 -6.14 -12.94 2.60
N ASP A 148 -5.07 -12.99 3.38
CA ASP A 148 -4.94 -12.32 4.68
C ASP A 148 -3.99 -11.13 4.48
N VAL A 149 -4.54 -9.92 4.46
CA VAL A 149 -3.81 -8.68 4.15
C VAL A 149 -3.73 -7.79 5.38
N ARG A 150 -2.52 -7.42 5.75
CA ARG A 150 -2.28 -6.52 6.88
C ARG A 150 -0.97 -5.76 6.74
N HIS A 151 -0.93 -4.53 7.21
CA HIS A 151 0.30 -3.75 7.19
C HIS A 151 1.30 -4.23 8.24
N LYS A 152 0.86 -4.48 9.47
CA LYS A 152 1.78 -4.85 10.57
C LYS A 152 2.06 -6.35 10.60
N VAL A 153 3.18 -6.74 10.02
CA VAL A 153 3.79 -8.05 10.23
C VAL A 153 5.16 -7.82 10.85
N PRO A 154 5.48 -8.45 11.99
CA PRO A 154 6.81 -8.32 12.58
C PRO A 154 7.89 -8.74 11.61
N GLY A 155 8.79 -7.82 11.27
CA GLY A 155 9.92 -8.07 10.40
C GLY A 155 11.19 -8.43 11.18
N SER A 156 12.22 -8.88 10.46
CA SER A 156 13.58 -9.04 10.97
C SER A 156 14.55 -8.31 10.06
N VAL A 157 15.53 -7.62 10.64
CA VAL A 157 16.63 -6.99 9.89
C VAL A 157 17.62 -8.02 9.36
N ILE A 158 17.61 -9.22 9.94
CA ILE A 158 18.49 -10.32 9.53
C ILE A 158 17.93 -10.95 8.26
N PRO A 159 18.70 -11.05 7.16
CA PRO A 159 18.19 -11.50 5.86
C PRO A 159 17.44 -12.84 5.90
N HIS A 160 18.00 -13.86 6.55
CA HIS A 160 17.34 -15.17 6.67
C HIS A 160 16.17 -15.19 7.66
N GLY A 161 16.04 -14.19 8.51
CA GLY A 161 14.92 -14.01 9.44
C GLY A 161 13.72 -13.23 8.87
N ARG A 162 13.83 -12.68 7.67
CA ARG A 162 12.77 -11.82 7.08
C ARG A 162 11.44 -12.54 6.92
N PHE A 163 11.45 -13.82 6.59
CA PHE A 163 10.25 -14.63 6.44
C PHE A 163 9.63 -15.10 7.76
N THR A 164 10.37 -15.04 8.87
CA THR A 164 9.90 -15.54 10.17
C THR A 164 8.62 -14.86 10.61
N GLY A 165 8.49 -13.55 10.36
CA GLY A 165 7.28 -12.80 10.69
C GLY A 165 6.05 -13.32 9.95
N LEU A 166 6.15 -13.50 8.64
CA LEU A 166 5.07 -14.03 7.80
C LEU A 166 4.74 -15.49 8.14
N ALA A 167 5.76 -16.33 8.33
CA ALA A 167 5.57 -17.73 8.73
C ALA A 167 4.82 -17.82 10.06
N ARG A 168 5.16 -17.00 11.05
CA ARG A 168 4.47 -16.92 12.33
C ARG A 168 3.01 -16.47 12.16
N GLN A 169 2.74 -15.48 11.31
CA GLN A 169 1.37 -15.06 11.03
C GLN A 169 0.58 -16.19 10.36
N LYS A 170 1.20 -16.95 9.45
CA LYS A 170 0.55 -18.11 8.83
C LYS A 170 0.20 -19.19 9.87
N LEU A 171 1.12 -19.49 10.79
CA LEU A 171 0.87 -20.41 11.89
C LEU A 171 -0.31 -19.95 12.77
N TRP A 172 -0.32 -18.66 13.17
CA TRP A 172 -1.43 -18.09 13.92
C TRP A 172 -2.76 -18.16 13.15
N ASN A 173 -2.73 -17.87 11.84
CA ASN A 173 -3.92 -18.00 11.02
C ASN A 173 -4.48 -19.42 11.05
N TYR A 174 -3.64 -20.45 10.92
CA TYR A 174 -4.09 -21.84 11.04
C TYR A 174 -4.73 -22.13 12.41
N LEU A 175 -4.07 -21.76 13.51
CA LEU A 175 -4.56 -22.02 14.86
C LEU A 175 -5.91 -21.35 15.15
N TRP A 176 -6.11 -20.14 14.65
CA TRP A 176 -7.37 -19.41 14.83
C TRP A 176 -8.45 -19.90 13.88
N ALA A 177 -8.09 -20.31 12.66
CA ALA A 177 -9.03 -20.86 11.70
C ALA A 177 -9.58 -22.23 12.17
N GLU A 178 -8.76 -23.07 12.79
CA GLU A 178 -9.21 -24.33 13.39
C GLU A 178 -10.22 -24.13 14.54
N ARG A 179 -10.21 -22.94 15.14
CA ARG A 179 -11.17 -22.53 16.18
C ARG A 179 -12.36 -21.74 15.62
N GLU A 180 -12.48 -21.68 14.29
CA GLU A 180 -13.53 -20.93 13.59
C GLU A 180 -13.57 -19.41 13.92
N MET A 181 -12.47 -18.86 14.42
CA MET A 181 -12.39 -17.45 14.80
C MET A 181 -12.01 -16.52 13.64
N GLN A 182 -11.51 -17.06 12.54
CA GLN A 182 -11.20 -16.32 11.31
C GLN A 182 -11.12 -17.27 10.12
N PRO A 183 -11.20 -16.75 8.87
CA PRO A 183 -10.99 -17.57 7.68
C PRO A 183 -9.59 -18.17 7.62
N LYS A 184 -9.48 -19.39 7.06
CA LYS A 184 -8.19 -20.02 6.77
C LYS A 184 -7.61 -19.37 5.51
N ALA A 185 -6.58 -18.58 5.66
CA ALA A 185 -5.95 -17.89 4.54
C ALA A 185 -5.05 -18.83 3.71
N ASN A 186 -5.10 -18.69 2.41
CA ASN A 186 -4.18 -19.34 1.49
C ASN A 186 -2.87 -18.55 1.40
N ILE A 187 -2.97 -17.21 1.34
CA ILE A 187 -1.84 -16.29 1.17
C ILE A 187 -1.86 -15.25 2.29
N ILE A 188 -0.71 -15.01 2.92
CA ILE A 188 -0.50 -13.91 3.86
C ILE A 188 0.27 -12.80 3.15
N ILE A 189 -0.25 -11.58 3.20
CA ILE A 189 0.35 -10.39 2.62
C ILE A 189 0.68 -9.43 3.75
N GLY A 190 1.96 -9.16 3.89
CA GLY A 190 2.51 -8.24 4.89
C GLY A 190 3.01 -6.94 4.28
N PRO A 191 3.64 -6.08 5.08
CA PRO A 191 4.20 -4.81 4.62
C PRO A 191 5.36 -5.06 3.66
N THR A 192 5.48 -4.19 2.68
CA THR A 192 6.63 -4.12 1.80
C THR A 192 7.74 -3.29 2.44
N SER A 193 8.51 -3.84 3.33
CA SER A 193 9.84 -3.29 3.56
C SER A 193 10.79 -3.85 2.50
N ILE A 194 10.92 -3.18 1.37
CA ILE A 194 11.93 -3.41 0.28
C ILE A 194 12.06 -4.86 -0.24
N THR A 195 11.35 -5.82 0.31
CA THR A 195 11.29 -7.20 -0.16
C THR A 195 9.85 -7.68 -0.12
N THR A 196 9.26 -7.79 -1.28
CA THR A 196 7.98 -8.48 -1.49
C THR A 196 8.15 -9.92 -1.02
N SER A 197 7.59 -10.27 0.12
CA SER A 197 7.61 -11.64 0.59
C SER A 197 6.18 -12.18 0.65
N THR A 198 5.78 -12.83 -0.42
CA THR A 198 4.58 -13.65 -0.46
C THR A 198 4.96 -15.05 -0.02
N ALA A 199 4.49 -15.48 1.14
CA ALA A 199 4.65 -16.86 1.56
C ALA A 199 3.39 -17.65 1.17
N ALA A 200 3.45 -18.38 0.06
CA ALA A 200 2.47 -19.38 -0.30
C ALA A 200 2.97 -20.74 0.22
N LEU A 201 2.21 -21.40 1.09
CA LEU A 201 2.47 -22.79 1.41
C LEU A 201 1.66 -23.66 0.44
N PRO A 202 2.24 -24.72 -0.15
CA PRO A 202 1.48 -25.62 -1.00
C PRO A 202 0.33 -26.21 -0.20
N THR A 203 -0.88 -26.07 -0.73
CA THR A 203 -2.07 -26.78 -0.26
C THR A 203 -1.93 -28.22 -0.72
N GLY A 204 -1.39 -29.08 0.11
CA GLY A 204 -1.30 -30.50 -0.21
C GLY A 204 -0.19 -31.21 0.57
N LEU A 205 -0.46 -31.50 1.81
CA LEU A 205 0.05 -32.70 2.47
C LEU A 205 -1.16 -33.50 2.95
N PRO A 206 -1.15 -34.83 2.71
CA PRO A 206 -2.27 -35.70 3.02
C PRO A 206 -2.57 -35.75 4.51
#